data_5fb6ae5e8f7c6da0f02c348efaf2780f
#
_entry.id   5fb6ae5e8f7c6da0f02c348efaf2780f
#
_cell.length_a   1.000
_cell.length_b   1.000
_cell.length_c   1.000
_cell.angle_alpha   90.00
_cell.angle_beta   90.00
_cell.angle_gamma   90.00
#
_symmetry.space_group_name_H-M   'P 1'
#
loop_
_entity.id
_entity.type
_entity.pdbx_description
1 polymer ?
#
loop_
_entity_poly.entity_id
_entity_poly.type
_entity_poly.pdbx_seq_one_letter_code
_entity_poly.pdbx_strand_id
1 'polypeptide(L)'
;MRFNLSMLMDHMRIEGVELIREHDGTLSLTHAAMIAENAQLAMDVAIIVPMERSSLLERLDETARHAIILIGDAHLEPPMPEAWDIMRIPSGNTLEAYDAVMKAIFELNTWHEALSDAILRQLPLQETLDIAARPLKNPVALFDMSITLLAWAGNMPEHFTDPVWENVLKQGYNTLETFPEEARRQMADSIGKGEVVIVPPMSRKNVNHNMMTTLWHNGVPFACMAMNELCADFDNAEYGYICAIKELLEQSPELLRNVVLAKDRGSRIFSRLISGAEVDDTQLSIFMRENAWKPDDSYRLFLFRFSDAERLNEHSYRAYADLIRNADGSLVLFYVSNAILGVARVPAVQEKREDCAIHRDRLNPVWQQTGIYVGASMDFSDYRNLQYACQQAEAAWRYASDRAWLIPYETIYGKYLLDTLKENHNLTHYCHSALLRFDRASEWNGELLRTLRQYLLNGRRVSKTANELHIHRNTMINRINIINGVLGTDIDTMDEEAVVHYLISLLIQDSDVIPK
;
A
#
# COMPACT_ATOMS: atom_id res chain seq x y z
N MET A 1 22.40 22.65 -11.64
CA MET A 1 21.69 21.52 -12.27
C MET A 1 22.33 21.18 -13.60
N ARG A 2 22.33 19.91 -14.02
CA ARG A 2 22.61 19.52 -15.41
C ARG A 2 21.31 19.38 -16.19
N PHE A 3 21.35 19.68 -17.48
CA PHE A 3 20.20 19.60 -18.38
C PHE A 3 20.61 19.13 -19.80
N ASN A 4 19.63 18.87 -20.66
CA ASN A 4 19.81 18.62 -22.10
C ASN A 4 19.07 19.69 -22.92
N LEU A 5 19.21 19.67 -24.25
CA LEU A 5 18.57 20.67 -25.13
C LEU A 5 17.05 20.54 -25.15
N SER A 6 16.52 19.32 -25.06
CA SER A 6 15.06 19.08 -25.02
C SER A 6 14.42 19.69 -23.79
N MET A 7 15.04 19.54 -22.60
CA MET A 7 14.57 20.16 -21.35
C MET A 7 14.60 21.69 -21.46
N LEU A 8 15.63 22.24 -22.10
CA LEU A 8 15.71 23.68 -22.34
C LEU A 8 14.59 24.15 -23.25
N MET A 9 14.31 23.41 -24.34
CA MET A 9 13.25 23.72 -25.29
C MET A 9 11.86 23.74 -24.63
N ASP A 10 11.56 22.83 -23.72
CA ASP A 10 10.28 22.77 -23.02
C ASP A 10 9.97 24.05 -22.20
N HIS A 11 11.01 24.76 -21.75
CA HIS A 11 10.88 26.02 -21.00
C HIS A 11 10.95 27.28 -21.86
N MET A 12 11.20 27.15 -23.18
CA MET A 12 11.29 28.28 -24.06
C MET A 12 9.91 28.74 -24.53
N ARG A 13 9.64 30.05 -24.41
CA ARG A 13 8.38 30.66 -24.83
C ARG A 13 8.51 31.39 -26.16
N ILE A 14 9.27 30.81 -27.09
CA ILE A 14 9.42 31.31 -28.47
C ILE A 14 8.75 30.30 -29.39
N GLU A 15 7.89 30.79 -30.31
CA GLU A 15 7.27 29.94 -31.31
C GLU A 15 8.29 29.49 -32.37
N GLY A 16 8.15 28.23 -32.81
CA GLY A 16 8.95 27.66 -33.89
C GLY A 16 10.36 27.22 -33.50
N VAL A 17 10.67 27.10 -32.21
CA VAL A 17 11.92 26.45 -31.76
C VAL A 17 11.92 25.00 -32.22
N GLU A 18 13.01 24.56 -32.85
CA GLU A 18 13.16 23.23 -33.39
C GLU A 18 14.38 22.52 -32.81
N LEU A 19 14.20 21.32 -32.33
CA LEU A 19 15.30 20.41 -32.03
C LEU A 19 15.67 19.66 -33.31
N ILE A 20 16.77 20.05 -33.94
CA ILE A 20 17.21 19.45 -35.21
C ILE A 20 17.81 18.08 -34.96
N ARG A 21 18.60 17.96 -33.87
CA ARG A 21 19.23 16.70 -33.47
C ARG A 21 19.61 16.74 -31.99
N GLU A 22 19.33 15.65 -31.29
CA GLU A 22 19.83 15.33 -29.97
C GLU A 22 20.02 13.79 -29.90
N HIS A 23 21.21 13.31 -29.58
CA HIS A 23 21.55 11.88 -29.71
C HIS A 23 20.89 11.03 -28.62
N ASP A 24 20.86 11.56 -27.42
CA ASP A 24 20.28 10.92 -26.26
C ASP A 24 19.82 11.97 -25.24
N GLY A 25 18.97 11.56 -24.30
CA GLY A 25 18.47 12.44 -23.24
C GLY A 25 19.44 12.67 -22.07
N THR A 26 20.74 12.40 -22.22
CA THR A 26 21.70 12.52 -21.13
C THR A 26 21.86 13.95 -20.65
N LEU A 27 22.00 14.12 -19.32
CA LEU A 27 22.21 15.43 -18.68
C LEU A 27 23.68 15.82 -18.81
N SER A 28 24.04 16.53 -19.87
CA SER A 28 25.42 16.92 -20.18
C SER A 28 25.73 18.40 -19.97
N LEU A 29 24.71 19.28 -20.00
CA LEU A 29 24.88 20.73 -20.00
C LEU A 29 24.70 21.32 -18.61
N THR A 30 25.52 22.34 -18.27
CA THR A 30 25.45 23.07 -16.99
C THR A 30 25.01 24.53 -17.16
N HIS A 31 25.35 25.13 -18.30
CA HIS A 31 24.99 26.52 -18.64
C HIS A 31 25.05 26.73 -20.16
N ALA A 32 24.69 27.92 -20.60
CA ALA A 32 24.82 28.32 -21.99
C ALA A 32 25.68 29.59 -22.12
N ALA A 33 26.43 29.66 -23.21
CA ALA A 33 27.31 30.82 -23.49
C ALA A 33 27.29 31.20 -24.97
N MET A 34 27.37 32.47 -25.26
CA MET A 34 27.55 32.98 -26.64
C MET A 34 28.92 32.56 -27.17
N ILE A 35 28.95 32.13 -28.43
CA ILE A 35 30.20 31.86 -29.13
C ILE A 35 31.07 33.14 -29.22
N ALA A 36 32.33 33.03 -28.86
CA ALA A 36 33.30 34.15 -28.91
C ALA A 36 34.60 33.69 -29.58
N GLU A 37 35.32 34.65 -30.18
CA GLU A 37 36.54 34.39 -30.97
C GLU A 37 37.66 33.68 -30.20
N ASN A 38 37.74 33.88 -28.89
CA ASN A 38 38.81 33.38 -28.04
C ASN A 38 38.32 32.47 -26.89
N ALA A 39 37.07 32.00 -26.92
CA ALA A 39 36.55 31.14 -25.86
C ALA A 39 37.02 29.72 -26.01
N GLN A 40 37.69 29.18 -24.99
CA GLN A 40 37.78 27.73 -24.78
C GLN A 40 36.43 27.29 -24.20
N LEU A 41 35.60 26.71 -25.04
CA LEU A 41 34.26 26.22 -24.61
C LEU A 41 34.41 24.80 -24.04
N ALA A 42 33.98 24.63 -22.81
CA ALA A 42 33.89 23.31 -22.18
C ALA A 42 32.79 22.47 -22.83
N MET A 43 32.86 21.14 -22.75
CA MET A 43 31.91 20.23 -23.38
C MET A 43 30.54 20.25 -22.69
N ASP A 44 30.45 20.79 -21.48
CA ASP A 44 29.22 20.92 -20.69
C ASP A 44 28.49 22.26 -20.88
N VAL A 45 28.82 22.99 -21.93
CA VAL A 45 28.24 24.31 -22.26
C VAL A 45 27.39 24.22 -23.52
N ALA A 46 26.15 24.69 -23.46
CA ALA A 46 25.37 24.94 -24.66
C ALA A 46 25.87 26.22 -25.38
N ILE A 47 26.36 26.06 -26.59
CA ILE A 47 26.99 27.13 -27.35
C ILE A 47 25.92 27.87 -28.15
N ILE A 48 25.66 29.12 -27.82
CA ILE A 48 24.69 29.97 -28.53
C ILE A 48 25.40 30.67 -29.71
N VAL A 49 24.90 30.44 -30.91
CA VAL A 49 25.52 30.87 -32.15
C VAL A 49 24.50 31.67 -32.97
N PRO A 50 24.61 33.00 -33.00
CA PRO A 50 23.88 33.81 -34.01
C PRO A 50 24.35 33.44 -35.40
N MET A 51 23.43 33.41 -36.38
CA MET A 51 23.75 33.03 -37.76
C MET A 51 24.87 33.94 -38.38
N GLU A 52 24.93 35.18 -37.97
CA GLU A 52 26.00 36.11 -38.38
C GLU A 52 27.41 35.67 -37.95
N ARG A 53 27.48 34.79 -36.95
CA ARG A 53 28.73 34.23 -36.38
C ARG A 53 28.91 32.75 -36.66
N SER A 54 28.15 32.19 -37.58
CA SER A 54 28.20 30.75 -37.91
C SER A 54 29.59 30.27 -38.37
N SER A 55 30.40 31.14 -38.99
CA SER A 55 31.78 30.84 -39.38
C SER A 55 32.70 30.49 -38.20
N LEU A 56 32.31 30.83 -36.96
CA LEU A 56 33.08 30.43 -35.77
C LEU A 56 32.89 28.97 -35.42
N LEU A 57 31.88 28.29 -35.93
CA LEU A 57 31.66 26.87 -35.75
C LEU A 57 32.78 26.00 -36.38
N GLU A 58 33.41 26.46 -37.45
CA GLU A 58 34.54 25.79 -38.09
C GLU A 58 35.76 25.61 -37.16
N ARG A 59 35.75 26.30 -36.03
CA ARG A 59 36.81 26.20 -34.99
C ARG A 59 36.56 25.11 -33.93
N LEU A 60 35.36 24.57 -33.91
CA LEU A 60 35.01 23.50 -32.98
C LEU A 60 35.49 22.16 -33.51
N ASP A 61 35.82 21.24 -32.61
CA ASP A 61 36.20 19.88 -32.96
C ASP A 61 34.95 19.13 -33.48
N GLU A 62 34.95 18.77 -34.77
CA GLU A 62 33.86 18.06 -35.42
C GLU A 62 33.62 16.65 -34.87
N THR A 63 34.62 16.07 -34.20
CA THR A 63 34.53 14.73 -33.59
C THR A 63 34.07 14.76 -32.14
N ALA A 64 34.15 15.92 -31.51
CA ALA A 64 33.69 16.11 -30.13
C ALA A 64 32.18 16.39 -30.09
N ARG A 65 31.51 15.91 -29.06
CA ARG A 65 30.09 16.19 -28.83
C ARG A 65 29.92 17.64 -28.34
N HIS A 66 29.23 18.46 -29.09
CA HIS A 66 28.88 19.84 -28.74
C HIS A 66 27.36 20.01 -28.78
N ALA A 67 26.82 20.84 -27.89
CA ALA A 67 25.43 21.28 -27.92
C ALA A 67 25.37 22.70 -28.49
N ILE A 68 24.74 22.86 -29.63
CA ILE A 68 24.68 24.11 -30.39
C ILE A 68 23.27 24.66 -30.40
N ILE A 69 23.10 25.93 -30.05
CA ILE A 69 21.84 26.66 -30.15
C ILE A 69 22.02 27.73 -31.24
N LEU A 70 21.44 27.47 -32.39
CA LEU A 70 21.48 28.38 -33.54
C LEU A 70 20.36 29.43 -33.44
N ILE A 71 20.69 30.68 -33.66
CA ILE A 71 19.70 31.77 -33.69
C ILE A 71 19.61 32.32 -35.13
N GLY A 72 18.45 32.18 -35.75
CA GLY A 72 18.13 32.69 -37.09
C GLY A 72 17.42 31.68 -37.98
N ASP A 73 16.91 32.13 -39.12
CA ASP A 73 16.04 31.36 -40.04
C ASP A 73 16.81 30.67 -41.20
N ALA A 74 18.10 30.97 -41.39
CA ALA A 74 18.84 30.42 -42.52
C ALA A 74 19.22 28.93 -42.33
N HIS A 75 19.14 28.18 -43.44
CA HIS A 75 19.74 26.84 -43.48
C HIS A 75 21.26 26.94 -43.52
N LEU A 76 21.91 26.19 -42.62
CA LEU A 76 23.37 26.10 -42.63
C LEU A 76 23.84 25.14 -43.73
N GLU A 77 24.72 25.58 -44.61
CA GLU A 77 25.51 24.76 -45.51
C GLU A 77 26.98 24.97 -45.16
N PRO A 78 27.79 23.96 -44.96
CA PRO A 78 27.59 22.51 -45.15
C PRO A 78 26.82 21.83 -44.00
N PRO A 79 26.45 20.51 -44.15
CA PRO A 79 25.77 19.78 -43.08
C PRO A 79 26.61 19.76 -41.84
N MET A 80 25.98 20.03 -40.68
CA MET A 80 26.64 20.08 -39.36
C MET A 80 27.18 18.70 -38.99
N PRO A 81 28.34 18.63 -38.27
CA PRO A 81 28.92 17.38 -37.80
C PRO A 81 27.91 16.48 -37.10
N GLU A 82 27.95 15.18 -37.39
CA GLU A 82 27.01 14.20 -36.82
C GLU A 82 27.11 14.10 -35.29
N ALA A 83 28.27 14.39 -34.71
CA ALA A 83 28.50 14.33 -33.27
C ALA A 83 27.81 15.45 -32.46
N TRP A 84 27.28 16.46 -33.12
CA TRP A 84 26.73 17.64 -32.45
C TRP A 84 25.23 17.54 -32.19
N ASP A 85 24.79 17.91 -31.01
CA ASP A 85 23.39 18.15 -30.67
C ASP A 85 23.01 19.59 -31.08
N ILE A 86 21.87 19.77 -31.76
CA ILE A 86 21.55 21.03 -32.43
C ILE A 86 20.09 21.42 -32.18
N MET A 87 19.90 22.62 -31.63
CA MET A 87 18.61 23.27 -31.50
C MET A 87 18.63 24.59 -32.32
N ARG A 88 17.52 24.92 -32.96
CA ARG A 88 17.35 26.17 -33.70
C ARG A 88 16.25 27.03 -33.09
N ILE A 89 16.55 28.31 -32.95
CA ILE A 89 15.59 29.34 -32.53
C ILE A 89 15.37 30.28 -33.72
N PRO A 90 14.18 30.28 -34.34
CA PRO A 90 13.85 31.11 -35.49
C PRO A 90 13.54 32.54 -34.99
N SER A 91 14.56 33.29 -34.65
CA SER A 91 14.42 34.69 -34.22
C SER A 91 15.35 35.58 -34.99
N GLY A 92 14.85 36.72 -35.50
CA GLY A 92 15.66 37.80 -36.08
C GLY A 92 16.35 38.66 -35.02
N ASN A 93 16.06 38.44 -33.74
CA ASN A 93 16.62 39.21 -32.63
C ASN A 93 17.44 38.29 -31.71
N THR A 94 18.76 38.34 -31.85
CA THR A 94 19.71 37.56 -31.06
C THR A 94 19.57 37.79 -29.56
N LEU A 95 19.28 39.04 -29.13
CA LEU A 95 19.16 39.39 -27.72
C LEU A 95 17.91 38.74 -27.10
N GLU A 96 16.79 38.77 -27.82
CA GLU A 96 15.53 38.16 -27.40
C GLU A 96 15.69 36.62 -27.27
N ALA A 97 16.32 35.99 -28.25
CA ALA A 97 16.60 34.56 -28.22
C ALA A 97 17.53 34.20 -27.06
N TYR A 98 18.58 34.97 -26.84
CA TYR A 98 19.49 34.80 -25.71
C TYR A 98 18.78 34.93 -24.36
N ASP A 99 17.94 35.96 -24.19
CA ASP A 99 17.15 36.16 -22.98
C ASP A 99 16.20 35.00 -22.71
N ALA A 100 15.57 34.44 -23.74
CA ALA A 100 14.72 33.26 -23.63
C ALA A 100 15.48 32.02 -23.20
N VAL A 101 16.68 31.77 -23.73
CA VAL A 101 17.55 30.68 -23.31
C VAL A 101 17.93 30.82 -21.82
N MET A 102 18.35 32.03 -21.43
CA MET A 102 18.74 32.29 -20.03
C MET A 102 17.57 32.14 -19.06
N LYS A 103 16.37 32.56 -19.49
CA LYS A 103 15.14 32.41 -18.72
C LYS A 103 14.77 30.93 -18.56
N ALA A 104 14.85 30.14 -19.62
CA ALA A 104 14.59 28.71 -19.56
C ALA A 104 15.57 27.98 -18.59
N ILE A 105 16.87 28.33 -18.63
CA ILE A 105 17.86 27.84 -17.67
C ILE A 105 17.51 28.24 -16.25
N PHE A 106 17.05 29.47 -16.05
CA PHE A 106 16.64 29.95 -14.73
C PHE A 106 15.40 29.17 -14.21
N GLU A 107 14.39 28.92 -15.05
CA GLU A 107 13.20 28.13 -14.69
C GLU A 107 13.58 26.69 -14.33
N LEU A 108 14.45 26.05 -15.10
CA LEU A 108 15.00 24.71 -14.80
C LEU A 108 15.73 24.65 -13.45
N ASN A 109 16.61 25.63 -13.20
CA ASN A 109 17.32 25.69 -11.93
C ASN A 109 16.36 25.95 -10.75
N THR A 110 15.36 26.79 -10.92
CA THR A 110 14.35 27.09 -9.90
C THR A 110 13.56 25.83 -9.54
N TRP A 111 13.16 25.03 -10.53
CA TRP A 111 12.50 23.74 -10.28
C TRP A 111 13.42 22.78 -9.53
N HIS A 112 14.67 22.62 -9.96
CA HIS A 112 15.63 21.73 -9.33
C HIS A 112 15.96 22.16 -7.89
N GLU A 113 16.09 23.48 -7.63
CA GLU A 113 16.28 24.01 -6.29
C GLU A 113 15.07 23.74 -5.39
N ALA A 114 13.86 23.93 -5.92
CA ALA A 114 12.63 23.64 -5.17
C ALA A 114 12.54 22.15 -4.79
N LEU A 115 12.90 21.25 -5.69
CA LEU A 115 12.93 19.81 -5.42
C LEU A 115 14.03 19.46 -4.40
N SER A 116 15.22 20.03 -4.56
CA SER A 116 16.33 19.85 -3.62
C SER A 116 15.99 20.34 -2.21
N ASP A 117 15.34 21.51 -2.09
CA ASP A 117 14.89 22.07 -0.81
C ASP A 117 13.82 21.19 -0.16
N ALA A 118 12.86 20.68 -0.94
CA ALA A 118 11.85 19.76 -0.45
C ALA A 118 12.48 18.48 0.15
N ILE A 119 13.49 17.93 -0.54
CA ILE A 119 14.24 16.77 -0.07
C ILE A 119 15.04 17.08 1.19
N LEU A 120 15.77 18.20 1.23
CA LEU A 120 16.57 18.61 2.39
C LEU A 120 15.72 18.88 3.63
N ARG A 121 14.53 19.45 3.46
CA ARG A 121 13.56 19.68 4.54
C ARG A 121 12.79 18.41 4.92
N GLN A 122 13.01 17.31 4.23
CA GLN A 122 12.29 16.05 4.44
C GLN A 122 10.75 16.23 4.38
N LEU A 123 10.27 17.00 3.38
CA LEU A 123 8.83 17.13 3.15
C LEU A 123 8.22 15.74 2.91
N PRO A 124 6.90 15.58 3.12
CA PRO A 124 6.20 14.34 2.79
C PRO A 124 6.52 13.88 1.36
N LEU A 125 6.71 12.57 1.16
CA LEU A 125 7.09 12.01 -0.14
C LEU A 125 6.14 12.44 -1.27
N GLN A 126 4.84 12.50 -0.98
CA GLN A 126 3.84 12.95 -1.95
C GLN A 126 4.09 14.40 -2.38
N GLU A 127 4.28 15.31 -1.44
CA GLU A 127 4.58 16.72 -1.74
C GLU A 127 5.90 16.89 -2.51
N THR A 128 6.91 16.10 -2.15
CA THR A 128 8.20 16.09 -2.86
C THR A 128 8.01 15.61 -4.30
N LEU A 129 7.23 14.54 -4.51
CA LEU A 129 6.97 14.00 -5.83
C LEU A 129 6.06 14.94 -6.67
N ASP A 130 5.12 15.64 -6.05
CA ASP A 130 4.30 16.67 -6.72
C ASP A 130 5.17 17.82 -7.25
N ILE A 131 6.24 18.19 -6.54
CA ILE A 131 7.22 19.18 -7.02
C ILE A 131 8.05 18.58 -8.16
N ALA A 132 8.51 17.35 -8.02
CA ALA A 132 9.30 16.65 -9.04
C ALA A 132 8.53 16.51 -10.37
N ALA A 133 7.24 16.21 -10.31
CA ALA A 133 6.41 15.97 -11.49
C ALA A 133 5.96 17.22 -12.24
N ARG A 134 6.23 18.44 -11.74
CA ARG A 134 5.76 19.69 -12.39
C ARG A 134 6.15 19.84 -13.87
N PRO A 135 7.37 19.52 -14.30
CA PRO A 135 7.75 19.62 -15.70
C PRO A 135 7.36 18.40 -16.53
N LEU A 136 6.90 17.30 -15.91
CA LEU A 136 6.58 16.07 -16.61
C LEU A 136 5.23 16.16 -17.33
N LYS A 137 5.18 15.62 -18.53
CA LYS A 137 3.96 15.50 -19.34
C LYS A 137 3.12 14.31 -18.89
N ASN A 138 3.81 13.24 -18.43
CA ASN A 138 3.23 11.99 -18.01
C ASN A 138 3.29 11.79 -16.49
N PRO A 139 2.39 10.96 -15.91
CA PRO A 139 2.44 10.67 -14.48
C PRO A 139 3.63 9.79 -14.12
N VAL A 140 4.24 10.08 -12.97
CA VAL A 140 5.36 9.33 -12.39
C VAL A 140 4.95 8.69 -11.08
N ALA A 141 5.41 7.46 -10.85
CA ALA A 141 5.19 6.74 -9.60
C ALA A 141 6.50 6.21 -9.02
N LEU A 142 6.54 6.17 -7.70
CA LEU A 142 7.59 5.54 -6.92
C LEU A 142 7.06 4.26 -6.27
N PHE A 143 7.83 3.21 -6.38
CA PHE A 143 7.54 1.90 -5.81
C PHE A 143 8.67 1.46 -4.90
N ASP A 144 8.35 0.66 -3.91
CA ASP A 144 9.38 -0.11 -3.21
C ASP A 144 9.85 -1.31 -4.05
N MET A 145 10.87 -2.03 -3.58
CA MET A 145 11.42 -3.20 -4.28
C MET A 145 10.46 -4.40 -4.33
N SER A 146 9.26 -4.30 -3.74
CA SER A 146 8.18 -5.29 -3.82
C SER A 146 7.03 -4.84 -4.71
N ILE A 147 7.23 -3.78 -5.51
CA ILE A 147 6.23 -3.20 -6.42
C ILE A 147 5.00 -2.66 -5.66
N THR A 148 5.19 -2.21 -4.42
CA THR A 148 4.16 -1.48 -3.66
C THR A 148 4.30 0.01 -3.97
N LEU A 149 3.20 0.66 -4.31
CA LEU A 149 3.16 2.10 -4.58
C LEU A 149 3.51 2.89 -3.32
N LEU A 150 4.53 3.73 -3.42
CA LEU A 150 4.94 4.65 -2.35
C LEU A 150 4.26 6.02 -2.50
N ALA A 151 4.29 6.57 -3.71
CA ALA A 151 3.64 7.82 -4.09
C ALA A 151 3.50 7.86 -5.62
N TRP A 152 2.60 8.70 -6.13
CA TRP A 152 2.53 9.04 -7.55
C TRP A 152 2.15 10.51 -7.72
N ALA A 153 2.57 11.13 -8.83
CA ALA A 153 2.28 12.53 -9.13
C ALA A 153 2.26 12.78 -10.64
N GLY A 154 1.77 13.93 -11.04
CA GLY A 154 1.68 14.36 -12.44
C GLY A 154 0.25 14.28 -12.99
N ASN A 155 0.11 14.59 -14.28
CA ASN A 155 -1.17 14.61 -14.95
C ASN A 155 -1.66 13.19 -15.23
N MET A 156 -2.92 12.91 -14.89
CA MET A 156 -3.58 11.64 -15.20
C MET A 156 -4.77 11.95 -16.12
N PRO A 157 -4.90 11.27 -17.26
CA PRO A 157 -6.08 11.42 -18.11
C PRO A 157 -7.35 11.00 -17.37
N GLU A 158 -8.48 11.68 -17.61
CA GLU A 158 -9.78 11.29 -17.02
C GLU A 158 -10.20 9.87 -17.41
N HIS A 159 -9.79 9.42 -18.59
CA HIS A 159 -10.03 8.05 -19.10
C HIS A 159 -8.73 7.47 -19.63
N PHE A 160 -8.22 6.46 -18.95
CA PHE A 160 -7.11 5.65 -19.43
C PHE A 160 -7.42 4.17 -19.23
N THR A 161 -6.89 3.35 -20.12
CA THR A 161 -7.04 1.87 -20.06
C THR A 161 -5.67 1.25 -19.91
N ASP A 162 -5.10 1.36 -18.74
CA ASP A 162 -3.88 0.64 -18.37
C ASP A 162 -4.17 -0.25 -17.16
N PRO A 163 -4.32 -1.58 -17.36
CA PRO A 163 -4.64 -2.49 -16.27
C PRO A 163 -3.60 -2.50 -15.15
N VAL A 164 -2.34 -2.19 -15.45
CA VAL A 164 -1.25 -2.12 -14.47
C VAL A 164 -1.45 -0.91 -13.56
N TRP A 165 -1.67 0.27 -14.14
CA TRP A 165 -1.94 1.49 -13.39
C TRP A 165 -3.28 1.46 -12.67
N GLU A 166 -4.34 0.95 -13.30
CA GLU A 166 -5.63 0.78 -12.64
C GLU A 166 -5.52 -0.09 -11.39
N ASN A 167 -4.75 -1.18 -11.48
CA ASN A 167 -4.54 -2.08 -10.36
C ASN A 167 -3.73 -1.41 -9.25
N VAL A 168 -2.64 -0.71 -9.61
CA VAL A 168 -1.80 0.04 -8.66
C VAL A 168 -2.61 1.08 -7.92
N LEU A 169 -3.43 1.88 -8.62
CA LEU A 169 -4.24 2.92 -7.99
C LEU A 169 -5.35 2.36 -7.09
N LYS A 170 -5.92 1.18 -7.44
CA LYS A 170 -6.98 0.53 -6.67
C LYS A 170 -6.45 -0.26 -5.47
N GLN A 171 -5.34 -0.98 -5.64
CA GLN A 171 -4.82 -1.92 -4.64
C GLN A 171 -3.56 -1.43 -3.92
N GLY A 172 -2.89 -0.42 -4.46
CA GLY A 172 -1.64 0.11 -3.92
C GLY A 172 -0.40 -0.73 -4.22
N TYR A 173 -0.52 -1.83 -4.99
CA TYR A 173 0.59 -2.69 -5.37
C TYR A 173 0.32 -3.44 -6.68
N ASN A 174 1.39 -3.96 -7.29
CA ASN A 174 1.31 -4.95 -8.35
C ASN A 174 2.04 -6.24 -7.95
N THR A 175 1.67 -7.36 -8.58
CA THR A 175 2.40 -8.61 -8.47
C THR A 175 3.22 -8.84 -9.74
N LEU A 176 4.34 -9.55 -9.64
CA LEU A 176 5.15 -9.89 -10.81
C LEU A 176 4.36 -10.66 -11.87
N GLU A 177 3.33 -11.40 -11.49
CA GLU A 177 2.45 -12.15 -12.39
C GLU A 177 1.61 -11.24 -13.29
N THR A 178 1.38 -9.99 -12.88
CA THR A 178 0.66 -8.99 -13.69
C THR A 178 1.44 -8.61 -14.96
N PHE A 179 2.77 -8.79 -14.95
CA PHE A 179 3.65 -8.43 -16.06
C PHE A 179 3.95 -9.62 -16.97
N PRO A 180 3.94 -9.45 -18.31
CA PRO A 180 4.42 -10.46 -19.23
C PRO A 180 5.87 -10.88 -18.94
N GLU A 181 6.24 -12.11 -19.30
CA GLU A 181 7.59 -12.65 -19.03
C GLU A 181 8.71 -11.77 -19.63
N GLU A 182 8.49 -11.25 -20.82
CA GLU A 182 9.42 -10.32 -21.49
C GLU A 182 9.64 -9.05 -20.67
N ALA A 183 8.56 -8.41 -20.19
CA ALA A 183 8.64 -7.23 -19.35
C ALA A 183 9.36 -7.53 -18.03
N ARG A 184 9.08 -8.69 -17.41
CA ARG A 184 9.77 -9.11 -16.16
C ARG A 184 11.27 -9.28 -16.37
N ARG A 185 11.70 -9.84 -17.51
CA ARG A 185 13.11 -10.00 -17.84
C ARG A 185 13.79 -8.64 -18.01
N GLN A 186 13.17 -7.73 -18.75
CA GLN A 186 13.70 -6.37 -18.95
C GLN A 186 13.75 -5.56 -17.65
N MET A 187 12.72 -5.69 -16.79
CA MET A 187 12.73 -5.11 -15.45
C MET A 187 13.91 -5.65 -14.61
N ALA A 188 14.15 -6.96 -14.62
CA ALA A 188 15.25 -7.57 -13.90
C ALA A 188 16.62 -7.08 -14.40
N ASP A 189 16.78 -6.96 -15.72
CA ASP A 189 18.01 -6.43 -16.34
C ASP A 189 18.23 -4.94 -16.01
N SER A 190 17.16 -4.14 -15.97
CA SER A 190 17.23 -2.71 -15.60
C SER A 190 17.59 -2.51 -14.12
N ILE A 191 17.06 -3.36 -13.23
CA ILE A 191 17.40 -3.34 -11.81
C ILE A 191 18.93 -3.50 -11.61
N GLY A 192 19.56 -4.38 -12.41
CA GLY A 192 21.00 -4.64 -12.30
C GLY A 192 21.89 -3.50 -12.77
N LYS A 193 21.43 -2.62 -13.65
CA LYS A 193 22.23 -1.58 -14.28
C LYS A 193 22.06 -0.20 -13.65
N GLY A 194 20.94 0.07 -12.98
CA GLY A 194 20.63 1.39 -12.41
C GLY A 194 20.43 2.50 -13.46
N GLU A 195 20.28 2.14 -14.73
CA GLU A 195 20.03 3.06 -15.84
C GLU A 195 18.53 3.32 -15.99
N VAL A 196 18.18 4.45 -16.61
CA VAL A 196 16.81 4.71 -17.05
C VAL A 196 16.59 3.94 -18.33
N VAL A 197 15.57 3.10 -18.37
CA VAL A 197 15.23 2.26 -19.52
C VAL A 197 13.79 2.46 -19.95
N ILE A 198 13.55 2.42 -21.25
CA ILE A 198 12.20 2.40 -21.83
C ILE A 198 11.87 0.94 -22.14
N VAL A 199 10.83 0.43 -21.48
CA VAL A 199 10.35 -0.94 -21.68
C VAL A 199 9.06 -0.93 -22.49
N PRO A 200 8.84 -1.97 -23.35
CA PRO A 200 7.63 -2.07 -24.15
C PRO A 200 6.39 -2.22 -23.27
N PRO A 201 5.18 -2.13 -23.88
CA PRO A 201 3.92 -2.24 -23.16
C PRO A 201 3.85 -3.45 -22.24
N MET A 202 3.50 -3.23 -20.97
CA MET A 202 3.50 -4.25 -19.93
C MET A 202 2.26 -5.14 -19.93
N SER A 203 1.33 -4.95 -20.86
CA SER A 203 0.19 -5.83 -21.04
C SER A 203 -0.24 -5.89 -22.50
N ARG A 204 -0.88 -7.00 -22.93
CA ARG A 204 -1.41 -7.13 -24.29
C ARG A 204 -2.53 -6.12 -24.62
N LYS A 205 -3.10 -5.46 -23.62
CA LYS A 205 -4.17 -4.47 -23.76
C LYS A 205 -3.66 -3.03 -23.73
N ASN A 206 -2.40 -2.85 -23.36
CA ASN A 206 -1.76 -1.54 -23.27
C ASN A 206 -0.73 -1.43 -24.41
N VAL A 207 -0.78 -0.36 -25.15
CA VAL A 207 0.17 -0.05 -26.23
C VAL A 207 1.26 0.93 -25.81
N ASN A 208 1.19 1.45 -24.58
CA ASN A 208 2.04 2.52 -24.07
C ASN A 208 3.36 1.96 -23.52
N HIS A 209 4.46 2.64 -23.81
CA HIS A 209 5.77 2.32 -23.23
C HIS A 209 5.82 2.76 -21.75
N ASN A 210 6.77 2.20 -21.04
CA ASN A 210 7.07 2.57 -19.68
C ASN A 210 8.55 2.96 -19.57
N MET A 211 8.81 4.12 -18.96
CA MET A 211 10.16 4.54 -18.59
C MET A 211 10.38 4.17 -17.14
N MET A 212 11.43 3.39 -16.87
CA MET A 212 11.68 2.84 -15.55
C MET A 212 13.14 3.01 -15.14
N THR A 213 13.37 3.18 -13.85
CA THR A 213 14.70 3.13 -13.27
C THR A 213 14.66 2.63 -11.84
N THR A 214 15.78 2.06 -11.39
CA THR A 214 15.97 1.67 -10.00
C THR A 214 16.82 2.72 -9.29
N LEU A 215 16.41 3.09 -8.09
CA LEU A 215 17.13 4.01 -7.23
C LEU A 215 18.09 3.23 -6.33
N TRP A 216 19.36 3.67 -6.30
CA TRP A 216 20.45 2.99 -5.60
C TRP A 216 21.05 3.87 -4.52
N HIS A 217 21.42 3.26 -3.40
CA HIS A 217 22.22 3.91 -2.37
C HIS A 217 23.31 2.97 -1.86
N ASN A 218 24.56 3.39 -1.91
CA ASN A 218 25.71 2.57 -1.47
C ASN A 218 25.73 1.16 -2.08
N GLY A 219 25.39 1.04 -3.35
CA GLY A 219 25.36 -0.24 -4.07
C GLY A 219 24.17 -1.15 -3.74
N VAL A 220 23.16 -0.65 -3.01
CA VAL A 220 21.95 -1.39 -2.67
C VAL A 220 20.74 -0.73 -3.33
N PRO A 221 19.93 -1.47 -4.11
CA PRO A 221 18.69 -0.95 -4.68
C PRO A 221 17.66 -0.80 -3.56
N PHE A 222 16.94 0.32 -3.51
CA PHE A 222 15.99 0.60 -2.42
C PHE A 222 14.60 1.01 -2.88
N ALA A 223 14.44 1.48 -4.12
CA ALA A 223 13.15 1.84 -4.71
C ALA A 223 13.20 1.75 -6.24
N CYS A 224 12.03 1.75 -6.89
CA CYS A 224 11.88 1.89 -8.33
C CYS A 224 11.04 3.12 -8.65
N MET A 225 11.41 3.83 -9.72
CA MET A 225 10.62 4.90 -10.29
C MET A 225 10.13 4.48 -11.67
N ALA A 226 8.85 4.69 -11.96
CA ALA A 226 8.24 4.37 -13.24
C ALA A 226 7.35 5.51 -13.73
N MET A 227 7.39 5.76 -15.02
CA MET A 227 6.54 6.69 -15.74
C MET A 227 5.90 5.96 -16.91
N ASN A 228 4.62 6.19 -17.18
CA ASN A 228 3.90 5.55 -18.26
C ASN A 228 3.46 6.61 -19.28
N GLU A 229 3.57 6.29 -20.56
CA GLU A 229 3.23 7.11 -21.72
C GLU A 229 1.70 7.26 -21.85
N LEU A 230 1.06 7.93 -20.86
CA LEU A 230 -0.41 8.07 -20.79
C LEU A 230 -0.93 9.36 -21.44
N CYS A 231 -0.14 10.43 -21.39
CA CYS A 231 -0.56 11.76 -21.85
C CYS A 231 0.19 12.23 -23.10
N ALA A 232 1.44 11.80 -23.26
CA ALA A 232 2.30 12.16 -24.38
C ALA A 232 3.34 11.06 -24.62
N ASP A 233 3.83 10.97 -25.87
CA ASP A 233 4.97 10.11 -26.21
C ASP A 233 6.22 10.57 -25.46
N PHE A 234 7.08 9.64 -25.05
CA PHE A 234 8.34 9.96 -24.39
C PHE A 234 9.30 10.69 -25.31
N ASP A 235 9.92 11.71 -24.78
CA ASP A 235 10.99 12.44 -25.44
C ASP A 235 12.25 12.55 -24.55
N ASN A 236 13.30 13.15 -25.10
CA ASN A 236 14.55 13.33 -24.37
C ASN A 236 14.43 14.28 -23.17
N ALA A 237 13.45 15.19 -23.16
CA ALA A 237 13.20 16.06 -22.01
C ALA A 237 12.69 15.25 -20.81
N GLU A 238 11.68 14.37 -21.02
CA GLU A 238 11.17 13.50 -19.96
C GLU A 238 12.23 12.55 -19.44
N TYR A 239 13.06 11.97 -20.35
CA TYR A 239 14.21 11.18 -19.94
C TYR A 239 15.17 11.98 -19.05
N GLY A 240 15.47 13.23 -19.44
CA GLY A 240 16.31 14.13 -18.67
C GLY A 240 15.76 14.48 -17.30
N TYR A 241 14.44 14.78 -17.20
CA TYR A 241 13.79 15.04 -15.91
C TYR A 241 13.83 13.83 -14.98
N ILE A 242 13.56 12.63 -15.50
CA ILE A 242 13.65 11.38 -14.70
C ILE A 242 15.07 11.15 -14.20
N CYS A 243 16.10 11.41 -15.02
CA CYS A 243 17.50 11.33 -14.58
C CYS A 243 17.80 12.34 -13.46
N ALA A 244 17.33 13.59 -13.58
CA ALA A 244 17.55 14.61 -12.56
C ALA A 244 16.85 14.29 -11.23
N ILE A 245 15.59 13.81 -11.30
CA ILE A 245 14.84 13.36 -10.13
C ILE A 245 15.55 12.18 -9.46
N LYS A 246 16.00 11.19 -10.25
CA LYS A 246 16.76 10.04 -9.78
C LYS A 246 18.02 10.47 -9.02
N GLU A 247 18.85 11.32 -9.61
CA GLU A 247 20.08 11.79 -8.97
C GLU A 247 19.84 12.43 -7.60
N LEU A 248 18.79 13.24 -7.46
CA LEU A 248 18.42 13.89 -6.20
C LEU A 248 17.88 12.90 -5.16
N LEU A 249 17.02 11.96 -5.57
CA LEU A 249 16.46 10.96 -4.65
C LEU A 249 17.51 9.97 -4.15
N GLU A 250 18.49 9.59 -4.98
CA GLU A 250 19.62 8.72 -4.59
C GLU A 250 20.58 9.37 -3.57
N GLN A 251 20.69 10.70 -3.59
CA GLN A 251 21.48 11.43 -2.62
C GLN A 251 20.83 11.53 -1.23
N SER A 252 19.49 11.28 -1.16
CA SER A 252 18.72 11.39 0.09
C SER A 252 17.81 10.20 0.31
N PRO A 253 18.39 8.99 0.50
CA PRO A 253 17.60 7.76 0.65
C PRO A 253 16.72 7.78 1.90
N GLU A 254 17.01 8.67 2.86
CA GLU A 254 16.25 8.77 4.10
C GLU A 254 14.81 9.22 3.89
N LEU A 255 14.55 10.06 2.87
CA LEU A 255 13.20 10.45 2.51
C LEU A 255 12.35 9.23 2.13
N LEU A 256 12.88 8.34 1.29
CA LEU A 256 12.24 7.09 0.88
C LEU A 256 12.34 6.01 1.95
N ARG A 257 13.45 5.96 2.70
CA ARG A 257 13.65 5.03 3.81
C ARG A 257 12.62 5.26 4.91
N ASN A 258 12.26 6.49 5.22
CA ASN A 258 11.19 6.80 6.17
C ASN A 258 9.81 6.33 5.68
N VAL A 259 9.54 6.39 4.37
CA VAL A 259 8.31 5.86 3.76
C VAL A 259 8.38 4.34 3.62
N VAL A 260 9.53 3.79 3.24
CA VAL A 260 9.78 2.34 3.15
C VAL A 260 9.84 1.69 4.53
N LEU A 261 10.33 2.38 5.57
CA LEU A 261 10.26 1.89 6.96
C LEU A 261 8.86 2.01 7.55
N ALA A 262 8.04 2.95 7.09
CA ALA A 262 6.62 3.00 7.46
C ALA A 262 5.78 1.92 6.74
N LYS A 263 6.17 1.52 5.52
CA LYS A 263 5.72 0.30 4.81
C LYS A 263 6.71 -0.84 5.05
N ASP A 264 7.05 -1.03 6.30
CA ASP A 264 8.02 -1.94 6.87
C ASP A 264 8.09 -3.30 6.15
N ARG A 265 9.29 -3.87 6.08
CA ARG A 265 9.57 -5.25 5.64
C ARG A 265 8.59 -6.25 6.28
N GLY A 266 8.23 -6.01 7.54
CA GLY A 266 7.18 -6.71 8.25
C GLY A 266 5.80 -6.55 7.63
N SER A 267 5.36 -5.34 7.34
CA SER A 267 4.05 -5.09 6.71
C SER A 267 3.94 -5.76 5.33
N ARG A 268 5.05 -5.88 4.59
CA ARG A 268 5.09 -6.60 3.29
C ARG A 268 4.96 -8.11 3.45
N ILE A 269 5.69 -8.68 4.39
CA ILE A 269 5.58 -10.11 4.71
C ILE A 269 4.16 -10.40 5.19
N PHE A 270 3.63 -9.57 6.07
CA PHE A 270 2.26 -9.69 6.55
C PHE A 270 1.21 -9.54 5.44
N SER A 271 1.36 -8.56 4.55
CA SER A 271 0.44 -8.40 3.40
C SER A 271 0.43 -9.64 2.51
N ARG A 272 1.59 -10.25 2.26
CA ARG A 272 1.69 -11.49 1.48
C ARG A 272 1.04 -12.67 2.21
N LEU A 273 1.33 -12.84 3.50
CA LEU A 273 0.73 -13.91 4.31
C LEU A 273 -0.80 -13.77 4.41
N ILE A 274 -1.31 -12.54 4.57
CA ILE A 274 -2.76 -12.27 4.62
C ILE A 274 -3.43 -12.54 3.27
N SER A 275 -2.76 -12.25 2.15
CA SER A 275 -3.29 -12.55 0.81
C SER A 275 -3.19 -14.02 0.41
N GLY A 276 -2.59 -14.88 1.26
CA GLY A 276 -2.35 -16.29 0.96
C GLY A 276 -1.21 -16.52 -0.05
N ALA A 277 -0.40 -15.49 -0.35
CA ALA A 277 0.75 -15.62 -1.22
C ALA A 277 1.90 -16.35 -0.50
N GLU A 278 2.63 -17.17 -1.24
CA GLU A 278 3.83 -17.84 -0.71
C GLU A 278 4.88 -16.82 -0.27
N VAL A 279 5.41 -16.99 0.93
CA VAL A 279 6.51 -16.23 1.50
C VAL A 279 7.70 -17.15 1.62
N ASP A 280 8.87 -16.69 1.18
CA ASP A 280 10.13 -17.41 1.34
C ASP A 280 10.44 -17.63 2.83
N ASP A 281 10.67 -18.88 3.21
CA ASP A 281 10.99 -19.28 4.58
C ASP A 281 12.20 -18.53 5.16
N THR A 282 13.17 -18.14 4.32
CA THR A 282 14.32 -17.34 4.72
C THR A 282 13.90 -15.93 5.15
N GLN A 283 13.03 -15.28 4.38
CA GLN A 283 12.52 -13.95 4.69
C GLN A 283 11.66 -13.97 5.96
N LEU A 284 10.82 -15.00 6.11
CA LEU A 284 10.00 -15.19 7.29
C LEU A 284 10.87 -15.43 8.54
N SER A 285 11.90 -16.28 8.44
CA SER A 285 12.82 -16.57 9.55
C SER A 285 13.61 -15.33 10.01
N ILE A 286 14.03 -14.48 9.08
CA ILE A 286 14.70 -13.21 9.39
C ILE A 286 13.73 -12.28 10.12
N PHE A 287 12.51 -12.14 9.61
CA PHE A 287 11.47 -11.31 10.20
C PHE A 287 11.11 -11.74 11.62
N MET A 288 10.93 -13.04 11.86
CA MET A 288 10.66 -13.61 13.19
C MET A 288 11.79 -13.29 14.17
N ARG A 289 13.05 -13.44 13.73
CA ARG A 289 14.22 -13.16 14.55
C ARG A 289 14.34 -11.66 14.89
N GLU A 290 14.07 -10.76 13.94
CA GLU A 290 14.09 -9.31 14.14
C GLU A 290 13.06 -8.84 15.18
N ASN A 291 11.92 -9.54 15.27
CA ASN A 291 10.86 -9.27 16.24
C ASN A 291 10.96 -10.13 17.51
N ALA A 292 12.04 -10.88 17.70
CA ALA A 292 12.24 -11.82 18.80
C ALA A 292 11.11 -12.88 18.94
N TRP A 293 10.48 -13.25 17.84
CA TRP A 293 9.44 -14.25 17.79
C TRP A 293 10.00 -15.65 17.61
N LYS A 294 9.38 -16.64 18.25
CA LYS A 294 9.81 -18.04 18.23
C LYS A 294 8.76 -18.92 17.55
N PRO A 295 9.17 -19.98 16.83
CA PRO A 295 8.23 -20.91 16.19
C PRO A 295 7.24 -21.58 17.15
N ASP A 296 7.65 -21.80 18.41
CA ASP A 296 6.83 -22.48 19.41
C ASP A 296 5.95 -21.54 20.24
N ASP A 297 6.04 -20.24 20.00
CA ASP A 297 5.19 -19.26 20.68
C ASP A 297 3.80 -19.20 20.03
N SER A 298 2.80 -18.84 20.82
CA SER A 298 1.48 -18.47 20.32
C SER A 298 1.37 -16.96 20.15
N TYR A 299 0.56 -16.52 19.23
CA TYR A 299 0.36 -15.11 18.87
C TYR A 299 -1.11 -14.81 18.74
N ARG A 300 -1.47 -13.55 18.98
CA ARG A 300 -2.82 -13.03 18.76
C ARG A 300 -2.75 -11.78 17.90
N LEU A 301 -3.63 -11.70 16.91
CA LEU A 301 -3.73 -10.56 16.01
C LEU A 301 -4.86 -9.64 16.45
N PHE A 302 -4.58 -8.34 16.50
CA PHE A 302 -5.51 -7.25 16.76
C PHE A 302 -5.64 -6.40 15.49
N LEU A 303 -6.85 -6.20 15.03
CA LEU A 303 -7.16 -5.32 13.90
C LEU A 303 -7.77 -4.04 14.45
N PHE A 304 -7.11 -2.92 14.20
CA PHE A 304 -7.53 -1.58 14.57
C PHE A 304 -8.07 -0.87 13.33
N ARG A 305 -9.32 -0.43 13.40
CA ARG A 305 -9.95 0.28 12.30
C ARG A 305 -11.00 1.26 12.83
N PHE A 306 -11.18 2.38 12.13
CA PHE A 306 -12.28 3.29 12.40
C PHE A 306 -13.58 2.76 11.78
N SER A 307 -14.72 3.17 12.33
CA SER A 307 -16.04 2.94 11.71
C SER A 307 -16.13 3.63 10.35
N ASP A 308 -15.43 4.76 10.20
CA ASP A 308 -15.29 5.51 8.96
C ASP A 308 -13.89 5.23 8.37
N ALA A 309 -13.85 4.44 7.30
CA ALA A 309 -12.59 3.98 6.69
C ALA A 309 -11.74 5.13 6.11
N GLU A 310 -12.33 6.31 5.84
CA GLU A 310 -11.63 7.47 5.30
C GLU A 310 -10.74 8.17 6.34
N ARG A 311 -10.92 7.90 7.63
CA ARG A 311 -10.13 8.53 8.70
C ARG A 311 -8.69 8.04 8.79
N LEU A 312 -8.40 6.82 8.33
CA LEU A 312 -7.05 6.27 8.38
C LEU A 312 -6.38 6.46 7.02
N ASN A 313 -5.58 7.49 6.90
CA ASN A 313 -4.67 7.70 5.78
C ASN A 313 -3.22 7.51 6.25
N GLU A 314 -2.28 7.51 5.32
CA GLU A 314 -0.86 7.30 5.60
C GLU A 314 -0.27 8.33 6.58
N HIS A 315 -0.78 9.56 6.58
CA HIS A 315 -0.32 10.62 7.49
C HIS A 315 -0.80 10.40 8.93
N SER A 316 -2.05 9.93 9.09
CA SER A 316 -2.61 9.66 10.41
C SER A 316 -2.13 8.33 11.01
N TYR A 317 -1.72 7.35 10.17
CA TYR A 317 -1.24 6.05 10.63
C TYR A 317 -0.13 6.14 11.68
N ARG A 318 0.91 6.96 11.43
CA ARG A 318 2.05 7.10 12.35
C ARG A 318 1.62 7.59 13.72
N ALA A 319 0.78 8.62 13.75
CA ALA A 319 0.27 9.17 14.99
C ALA A 319 -0.53 8.13 15.79
N TYR A 320 -1.41 7.38 15.13
CA TYR A 320 -2.17 6.32 15.78
C TYR A 320 -1.31 5.12 16.19
N ALA A 321 -0.34 4.73 15.36
CA ALA A 321 0.59 3.65 15.70
C ALA A 321 1.45 4.02 16.92
N ASP A 322 1.89 5.28 17.03
CA ASP A 322 2.64 5.75 18.20
C ASP A 322 1.75 5.81 19.46
N LEU A 323 0.50 6.25 19.35
CA LEU A 323 -0.45 6.21 20.46
C LEU A 323 -0.68 4.77 20.94
N ILE A 324 -0.91 3.82 20.02
CA ILE A 324 -1.11 2.40 20.34
C ILE A 324 0.16 1.82 20.99
N ARG A 325 1.33 2.07 20.42
CA ARG A 325 2.62 1.57 20.92
C ARG A 325 2.96 2.11 22.29
N ASN A 326 2.66 3.39 22.56
CA ASN A 326 2.88 4.00 23.86
C ASN A 326 1.91 3.45 24.93
N ALA A 327 0.68 3.10 24.53
CA ALA A 327 -0.30 2.53 25.43
C ALA A 327 -0.04 1.03 25.69
N ASP A 328 0.33 0.28 24.67
CA ASP A 328 0.62 -1.15 24.75
C ASP A 328 1.88 -1.52 23.95
N GLY A 329 3.03 -1.45 24.61
CA GLY A 329 4.34 -1.75 24.02
C GLY A 329 4.58 -3.24 23.72
N SER A 330 3.64 -4.13 24.05
CA SER A 330 3.72 -5.56 23.69
C SER A 330 3.27 -5.85 22.26
N LEU A 331 2.63 -4.87 21.59
CA LEU A 331 2.13 -5.00 20.23
C LEU A 331 3.20 -4.64 19.20
N VAL A 332 3.46 -5.55 18.28
CA VAL A 332 4.20 -5.25 17.05
C VAL A 332 3.19 -4.81 15.99
N LEU A 333 3.33 -3.57 15.51
CA LEU A 333 2.32 -2.94 14.66
C LEU A 333 2.72 -2.94 13.18
N PHE A 334 1.74 -3.19 12.32
CA PHE A 334 1.86 -3.21 10.86
C PHE A 334 0.72 -2.41 10.24
N TYR A 335 1.00 -1.74 9.12
CA TYR A 335 -0.01 -1.06 8.33
C TYR A 335 -0.34 -1.86 7.08
N VAL A 336 -1.58 -2.28 6.94
CA VAL A 336 -2.04 -3.09 5.80
C VAL A 336 -3.46 -2.68 5.42
N SER A 337 -3.68 -2.37 4.15
CA SER A 337 -5.02 -2.13 3.58
C SER A 337 -5.89 -1.16 4.40
N ASN A 338 -5.35 0.02 4.75
CA ASN A 338 -6.02 1.05 5.55
C ASN A 338 -6.44 0.59 6.96
N ALA A 339 -5.75 -0.41 7.52
CA ALA A 339 -5.91 -0.84 8.89
C ALA A 339 -4.55 -0.91 9.61
N ILE A 340 -4.55 -0.77 10.91
CA ILE A 340 -3.41 -1.09 11.75
C ILE A 340 -3.61 -2.52 12.25
N LEU A 341 -2.62 -3.36 12.03
CA LEU A 341 -2.58 -4.71 12.59
C LEU A 341 -1.56 -4.72 13.72
N GLY A 342 -1.97 -5.18 14.90
CA GLY A 342 -1.09 -5.41 16.04
C GLY A 342 -0.96 -6.90 16.30
N VAL A 343 0.25 -7.40 16.51
CA VAL A 343 0.46 -8.79 16.91
C VAL A 343 1.11 -8.82 18.28
N ALA A 344 0.43 -9.48 19.22
CA ALA A 344 0.95 -9.75 20.56
C ALA A 344 1.43 -11.20 20.65
N ARG A 345 2.53 -11.41 21.36
CA ARG A 345 2.97 -12.74 21.78
C ARG A 345 2.11 -13.20 22.96
N VAL A 346 1.58 -14.42 22.89
CA VAL A 346 0.85 -15.08 23.97
C VAL A 346 1.81 -16.06 24.65
N PRO A 347 2.21 -15.83 25.92
CA PRO A 347 3.16 -16.70 26.60
C PRO A 347 2.61 -18.11 26.78
N ALA A 348 3.50 -19.13 26.71
CA ALA A 348 3.15 -20.50 27.03
C ALA A 348 2.77 -20.64 28.50
N VAL A 349 1.91 -21.59 28.80
CA VAL A 349 1.06 -21.89 29.99
C VAL A 349 1.63 -21.67 31.41
N GLN A 350 2.88 -21.30 31.61
CA GLN A 350 3.47 -21.09 32.95
C GLN A 350 3.47 -19.62 33.45
N GLU A 351 3.25 -18.68 32.57
CA GLU A 351 3.06 -17.27 32.92
C GLU A 351 1.58 -16.92 32.76
N LYS A 352 1.04 -16.06 33.64
CA LYS A 352 -0.37 -15.60 33.50
C LYS A 352 -0.64 -15.24 32.06
N ARG A 353 -1.55 -16.00 31.40
CA ARG A 353 -2.05 -15.63 30.07
C ARG A 353 -2.46 -14.18 30.09
N GLU A 354 -1.78 -13.34 29.33
CA GLU A 354 -2.29 -12.01 29.05
C GLU A 354 -3.55 -12.20 28.19
N ASP A 355 -4.70 -12.16 28.85
CA ASP A 355 -6.00 -12.22 28.19
C ASP A 355 -6.27 -10.88 27.47
N CYS A 356 -7.17 -10.87 26.48
CA CYS A 356 -7.64 -9.65 25.81
C CYS A 356 -8.08 -8.53 26.79
N ALA A 357 -8.42 -8.88 28.03
CA ALA A 357 -8.73 -7.93 29.09
C ALA A 357 -7.57 -6.97 29.38
N ILE A 358 -6.33 -7.46 29.42
CA ILE A 358 -5.14 -6.64 29.69
C ILE A 358 -4.90 -5.65 28.54
N HIS A 359 -5.00 -6.12 27.29
CA HIS A 359 -4.90 -5.24 26.12
C HIS A 359 -6.03 -4.21 26.10
N ARG A 360 -7.24 -4.60 26.50
CA ARG A 360 -8.38 -3.68 26.63
C ARG A 360 -8.08 -2.56 27.62
N ASP A 361 -7.57 -2.90 28.80
CA ASP A 361 -7.26 -1.91 29.84
C ASP A 361 -6.17 -0.95 29.39
N ARG A 362 -5.11 -1.46 28.75
CA ARG A 362 -4.01 -0.65 28.20
C ARG A 362 -4.44 0.27 27.05
N LEU A 363 -5.28 -0.22 26.16
CA LEU A 363 -5.72 0.49 24.94
C LEU A 363 -6.94 1.39 25.17
N ASN A 364 -7.60 1.31 26.33
CA ASN A 364 -8.77 2.13 26.64
C ASN A 364 -8.55 3.64 26.47
N PRO A 365 -7.41 4.23 26.89
CA PRO A 365 -7.13 5.65 26.64
C PRO A 365 -7.06 5.99 25.14
N VAL A 366 -6.51 5.09 24.33
CA VAL A 366 -6.43 5.27 22.87
C VAL A 366 -7.83 5.30 22.27
N TRP A 367 -8.69 4.34 22.64
CA TRP A 367 -10.08 4.31 22.19
C TRP A 367 -10.85 5.59 22.57
N GLN A 368 -10.73 6.04 23.82
CA GLN A 368 -11.39 7.26 24.29
C GLN A 368 -10.96 8.51 23.51
N GLN A 369 -9.67 8.57 23.13
CA GLN A 369 -9.12 9.70 22.38
C GLN A 369 -9.45 9.66 20.89
N THR A 370 -9.52 8.47 20.29
CA THR A 370 -9.51 8.30 18.83
C THR A 370 -10.81 7.73 18.26
N GLY A 371 -11.58 6.99 19.08
CA GLY A 371 -12.76 6.25 18.63
C GLY A 371 -12.43 5.05 17.74
N ILE A 372 -11.18 4.49 17.82
CA ILE A 372 -10.77 3.33 17.02
C ILE A 372 -11.31 2.04 17.63
N TYR A 373 -11.93 1.21 16.81
CA TYR A 373 -12.46 -0.10 17.22
C TYR A 373 -11.47 -1.21 16.96
N VAL A 374 -11.52 -2.28 17.78
CA VAL A 374 -10.55 -3.37 17.74
C VAL A 374 -11.24 -4.72 17.66
N GLY A 375 -10.89 -5.51 16.67
CA GLY A 375 -11.20 -6.94 16.63
C GLY A 375 -9.96 -7.77 16.94
N ALA A 376 -10.09 -8.80 17.77
CA ALA A 376 -8.98 -9.69 18.11
C ALA A 376 -9.23 -11.13 17.61
N SER A 377 -8.22 -11.76 17.02
CA SER A 377 -8.27 -13.17 16.58
C SER A 377 -8.23 -14.13 17.76
N MET A 378 -8.44 -15.42 17.48
CA MET A 378 -7.97 -16.51 18.37
C MET A 378 -6.44 -16.59 18.34
N ASP A 379 -5.87 -17.30 19.33
CA ASP A 379 -4.44 -17.56 19.36
C ASP A 379 -4.03 -18.47 18.20
N PHE A 380 -2.90 -18.17 17.56
CA PHE A 380 -2.31 -19.00 16.51
C PHE A 380 -0.81 -19.15 16.74
N SER A 381 -0.24 -20.29 16.32
CA SER A 381 1.18 -20.61 16.45
C SER A 381 1.91 -20.68 15.10
N ASP A 382 1.19 -20.89 14.00
CA ASP A 382 1.76 -20.97 12.66
C ASP A 382 1.39 -19.70 11.86
N TYR A 383 2.41 -18.99 11.36
CA TYR A 383 2.22 -17.78 10.54
C TYR A 383 1.45 -18.00 9.24
N ARG A 384 1.46 -19.23 8.73
CA ARG A 384 0.61 -19.62 7.60
C ARG A 384 -0.88 -19.44 7.89
N ASN A 385 -1.23 -19.43 9.19
CA ASN A 385 -2.58 -19.15 9.66
C ASN A 385 -2.90 -17.67 9.83
N LEU A 386 -1.96 -16.77 9.52
CA LEU A 386 -2.17 -15.32 9.68
C LEU A 386 -3.36 -14.80 8.85
N GLN A 387 -3.60 -15.37 7.68
CA GLN A 387 -4.78 -15.07 6.86
C GLN A 387 -6.08 -15.34 7.64
N TYR A 388 -6.17 -16.49 8.30
CA TYR A 388 -7.34 -16.85 9.11
C TYR A 388 -7.46 -15.98 10.36
N ALA A 389 -6.33 -15.65 11.01
CA ALA A 389 -6.32 -14.75 12.16
C ALA A 389 -6.81 -13.35 11.77
N CYS A 390 -6.41 -12.85 10.59
CA CYS A 390 -6.89 -11.58 10.05
C CYS A 390 -8.41 -11.61 9.78
N GLN A 391 -8.91 -12.67 9.15
CA GLN A 391 -10.34 -12.86 8.90
C GLN A 391 -11.15 -12.92 10.21
N GLN A 392 -10.63 -13.60 11.23
CA GLN A 392 -11.25 -13.67 12.55
C GLN A 392 -11.29 -12.28 13.22
N ALA A 393 -10.17 -11.54 13.18
CA ALA A 393 -10.12 -10.19 13.76
C ALA A 393 -11.04 -9.23 13.01
N GLU A 394 -11.15 -9.34 11.69
CA GLU A 394 -12.09 -8.55 10.89
C GLU A 394 -13.56 -8.89 11.21
N ALA A 395 -13.87 -10.18 11.34
CA ALA A 395 -15.19 -10.63 11.78
C ALA A 395 -15.52 -10.07 13.17
N ALA A 396 -14.58 -10.13 14.12
CA ALA A 396 -14.77 -9.60 15.45
C ALA A 396 -14.97 -8.07 15.44
N TRP A 397 -14.19 -7.35 14.65
CA TRP A 397 -14.31 -5.89 14.50
C TRP A 397 -15.73 -5.46 14.05
N ARG A 398 -16.39 -6.21 13.18
CA ARG A 398 -17.76 -5.92 12.71
C ARG A 398 -18.80 -5.90 13.83
N TYR A 399 -18.53 -6.55 14.96
CA TYR A 399 -19.38 -6.57 16.15
C TYR A 399 -18.98 -5.52 17.20
N ALA A 400 -17.93 -4.74 16.93
CA ALA A 400 -17.49 -3.71 17.84
C ALA A 400 -18.48 -2.53 17.89
N SER A 401 -18.62 -1.91 19.06
CA SER A 401 -19.52 -0.80 19.32
C SER A 401 -18.99 0.02 20.50
N ASP A 402 -19.58 1.18 20.77
CA ASP A 402 -19.20 2.02 21.92
C ASP A 402 -19.27 1.30 23.27
N ARG A 403 -20.14 0.29 23.39
CA ARG A 403 -20.27 -0.51 24.61
C ARG A 403 -19.21 -1.61 24.70
N ALA A 404 -18.68 -2.05 23.56
CA ALA A 404 -17.72 -3.12 23.46
C ALA A 404 -16.79 -2.83 22.27
N TRP A 405 -15.86 -1.93 22.45
CA TRP A 405 -14.97 -1.42 21.39
C TRP A 405 -13.82 -2.37 21.03
N LEU A 406 -13.48 -3.31 21.92
CA LEU A 406 -12.54 -4.41 21.67
C LEU A 406 -13.28 -5.73 21.81
N ILE A 407 -13.37 -6.49 20.71
CA ILE A 407 -14.09 -7.76 20.62
C ILE A 407 -13.12 -8.89 20.33
N PRO A 408 -12.96 -9.88 21.23
CA PRO A 408 -12.30 -11.14 20.94
C PRO A 408 -13.21 -12.04 20.07
N TYR A 409 -12.64 -12.67 19.03
CA TYR A 409 -13.39 -13.55 18.13
C TYR A 409 -14.08 -14.71 18.85
N GLU A 410 -13.45 -15.26 19.90
CA GLU A 410 -14.03 -16.34 20.71
C GLU A 410 -15.39 -15.96 21.33
N THR A 411 -15.65 -14.68 21.53
CA THR A 411 -16.91 -14.22 22.13
C THR A 411 -18.04 -14.12 21.11
N ILE A 412 -17.72 -14.04 19.83
CA ILE A 412 -18.71 -13.83 18.76
C ILE A 412 -18.76 -14.98 17.74
N TYR A 413 -17.84 -15.95 17.82
CA TYR A 413 -17.67 -16.92 16.76
C TYR A 413 -18.97 -17.68 16.41
N GLY A 414 -19.74 -18.09 17.42
CA GLY A 414 -21.02 -18.79 17.21
C GLY A 414 -22.06 -17.91 16.50
N LYS A 415 -22.15 -16.64 16.91
CA LYS A 415 -23.03 -15.66 16.28
C LYS A 415 -22.57 -15.36 14.84
N TYR A 416 -21.28 -15.14 14.64
CA TYR A 416 -20.71 -14.88 13.32
C TYR A 416 -20.95 -16.03 12.35
N LEU A 417 -20.76 -17.28 12.80
CA LEU A 417 -21.04 -18.47 12.00
C LEU A 417 -22.51 -18.52 11.58
N LEU A 418 -23.43 -18.26 12.52
CA LEU A 418 -24.87 -18.24 12.23
C LEU A 418 -25.25 -17.10 11.28
N ASP A 419 -24.72 -15.90 11.48
CA ASP A 419 -24.98 -14.75 10.62
C ASP A 419 -24.48 -15.02 9.18
N THR A 420 -23.29 -15.63 9.01
CA THR A 420 -22.74 -16.02 7.71
C THR A 420 -23.58 -17.11 7.02
N LEU A 421 -24.04 -18.11 7.78
CA LEU A 421 -24.92 -19.15 7.24
C LEU A 421 -26.31 -18.60 6.87
N LYS A 422 -26.81 -17.63 7.63
CA LYS A 422 -28.10 -17.00 7.39
C LYS A 422 -28.17 -16.24 6.06
N GLU A 423 -27.06 -15.61 5.65
CA GLU A 423 -27.00 -14.88 4.38
C GLU A 423 -27.31 -15.78 3.17
N ASN A 424 -27.03 -17.10 3.28
CA ASN A 424 -27.14 -18.04 2.17
C ASN A 424 -28.17 -19.15 2.40
N HIS A 425 -28.69 -19.34 3.63
CA HIS A 425 -29.53 -20.47 3.99
C HIS A 425 -30.66 -20.10 4.97
N ASN A 426 -31.78 -20.79 4.85
CA ASN A 426 -32.81 -20.76 5.88
C ASN A 426 -32.43 -21.70 7.03
N LEU A 427 -31.93 -21.13 8.12
CA LEU A 427 -31.37 -21.90 9.24
C LEU A 427 -32.41 -22.79 9.98
N THR A 428 -33.69 -22.55 9.80
CA THR A 428 -34.75 -23.41 10.39
C THR A 428 -34.61 -24.86 9.98
N HIS A 429 -34.07 -25.12 8.76
CA HIS A 429 -33.85 -26.50 8.27
C HIS A 429 -32.77 -27.27 9.06
N TYR A 430 -31.92 -26.58 9.78
CA TYR A 430 -30.87 -27.19 10.59
C TYR A 430 -31.23 -27.35 12.06
N CYS A 431 -32.43 -26.91 12.46
CA CYS A 431 -32.95 -27.07 13.80
C CYS A 431 -33.53 -28.47 14.01
N HIS A 432 -33.24 -29.05 15.18
CA HIS A 432 -33.90 -30.30 15.58
C HIS A 432 -35.40 -30.08 15.70
N SER A 433 -36.20 -30.91 15.01
CA SER A 433 -37.66 -30.75 14.89
C SER A 433 -38.40 -30.71 16.24
N ALA A 434 -37.87 -31.40 17.26
CA ALA A 434 -38.47 -31.41 18.59
C ALA A 434 -38.40 -30.00 19.25
N LEU A 435 -37.35 -29.19 18.98
CA LEU A 435 -37.22 -27.84 19.52
C LEU A 435 -38.20 -26.86 18.87
N LEU A 436 -38.64 -27.13 17.64
CA LEU A 436 -39.66 -26.32 16.96
C LEU A 436 -41.07 -26.47 17.58
N ARG A 437 -41.27 -27.42 18.49
CA ARG A 437 -42.54 -27.62 19.24
C ARG A 437 -42.71 -26.60 20.39
N PHE A 438 -41.63 -25.92 20.82
CA PHE A 438 -41.74 -24.88 21.83
C PHE A 438 -42.34 -23.61 21.22
N ASP A 439 -43.50 -23.18 21.72
CA ASP A 439 -44.07 -21.92 21.34
C ASP A 439 -43.21 -20.75 21.85
N ARG A 440 -42.60 -20.04 20.94
CA ARG A 440 -41.67 -18.94 21.25
C ARG A 440 -42.36 -17.68 21.80
N ALA A 441 -43.66 -17.54 21.58
CA ALA A 441 -44.43 -16.42 22.15
C ALA A 441 -44.63 -16.59 23.67
N SER A 442 -44.45 -17.79 24.20
CA SER A 442 -44.59 -18.08 25.62
C SER A 442 -43.28 -17.77 26.36
N GLU A 443 -43.32 -16.83 27.31
CA GLU A 443 -42.18 -16.52 28.21
C GLU A 443 -41.69 -17.78 28.96
N TRP A 444 -42.64 -18.63 29.37
CA TRP A 444 -42.33 -19.89 30.04
C TRP A 444 -41.50 -20.85 29.14
N ASN A 445 -41.84 -20.97 27.86
CA ASN A 445 -41.06 -21.77 26.94
C ASN A 445 -39.67 -21.18 26.71
N GLY A 446 -39.50 -19.87 26.69
CA GLY A 446 -38.23 -19.19 26.67
C GLY A 446 -37.34 -19.55 27.90
N GLU A 447 -37.96 -19.66 29.08
CA GLU A 447 -37.24 -20.12 30.27
C GLU A 447 -36.86 -21.60 30.21
N LEU A 448 -37.69 -22.44 29.65
CA LEU A 448 -37.40 -23.87 29.45
C LEU A 448 -36.25 -24.07 28.45
N LEU A 449 -36.24 -23.34 27.35
CA LEU A 449 -35.14 -23.40 26.36
C LEU A 449 -33.83 -22.91 26.97
N ARG A 450 -33.85 -21.82 27.75
CA ARG A 450 -32.65 -21.37 28.52
C ARG A 450 -32.19 -22.42 29.53
N THR A 451 -33.14 -23.08 30.20
CA THR A 451 -32.82 -24.17 31.15
C THR A 451 -32.19 -25.35 30.43
N LEU A 452 -32.75 -25.78 29.28
CA LEU A 452 -32.17 -26.83 28.46
C LEU A 452 -30.74 -26.51 28.03
N ARG A 453 -30.55 -25.33 27.45
CA ARG A 453 -29.20 -24.86 27.04
C ARG A 453 -28.21 -24.93 28.17
N GLN A 454 -28.52 -24.35 29.33
CA GLN A 454 -27.61 -24.34 30.45
C GLN A 454 -27.35 -25.75 31.01
N TYR A 455 -28.36 -26.61 30.96
CA TYR A 455 -28.25 -27.99 31.40
C TYR A 455 -27.28 -28.80 30.51
N LEU A 456 -27.40 -28.66 29.21
CA LEU A 456 -26.51 -29.33 28.26
C LEU A 456 -25.07 -28.81 28.39
N LEU A 457 -24.88 -27.47 28.50
CA LEU A 457 -23.57 -26.85 28.69
C LEU A 457 -22.88 -27.27 30.00
N ASN A 458 -23.66 -27.55 31.05
CA ASN A 458 -23.16 -28.02 32.33
C ASN A 458 -22.94 -29.53 32.39
N GLY A 459 -22.96 -30.23 31.26
CA GLY A 459 -22.78 -31.69 31.18
C GLY A 459 -23.89 -32.42 31.91
N ARG A 460 -25.12 -31.90 31.85
CA ARG A 460 -26.33 -32.52 32.43
C ARG A 460 -26.29 -32.66 33.95
N ARG A 461 -25.66 -31.69 34.64
CA ARG A 461 -25.51 -31.66 36.11
C ARG A 461 -26.58 -30.80 36.75
N VAL A 462 -27.63 -31.41 37.30
CA VAL A 462 -28.77 -30.74 37.93
C VAL A 462 -28.37 -29.70 38.94
N SER A 463 -27.53 -30.02 39.93
CA SER A 463 -27.16 -29.11 41.02
C SER A 463 -26.36 -27.91 40.52
N LYS A 464 -25.41 -28.14 39.58
CA LYS A 464 -24.64 -27.06 38.99
C LYS A 464 -25.52 -26.09 38.22
N THR A 465 -26.42 -26.63 37.40
CA THR A 465 -27.33 -25.82 36.57
C THR A 465 -28.35 -25.05 37.42
N ALA A 466 -28.89 -25.70 38.46
CA ALA A 466 -29.83 -25.02 39.38
C ALA A 466 -29.16 -23.81 40.09
N ASN A 467 -27.90 -23.97 40.52
CA ASN A 467 -27.14 -22.85 41.15
C ASN A 467 -26.90 -21.71 40.18
N GLU A 468 -26.50 -21.99 38.94
CA GLU A 468 -26.25 -20.96 37.91
C GLU A 468 -27.52 -20.24 37.45
N LEU A 469 -28.64 -20.94 37.43
CA LEU A 469 -29.94 -20.35 37.11
C LEU A 469 -30.65 -19.72 38.35
N HIS A 470 -30.01 -19.77 39.49
CA HIS A 470 -30.57 -19.27 40.78
C HIS A 470 -31.96 -19.84 41.12
N ILE A 471 -32.18 -21.14 40.84
CA ILE A 471 -33.43 -21.86 41.13
C ILE A 471 -33.17 -23.04 42.08
N HIS A 472 -34.24 -23.47 42.79
CA HIS A 472 -34.13 -24.63 43.66
C HIS A 472 -33.97 -25.94 42.82
N ARG A 473 -33.22 -26.91 43.35
CA ARG A 473 -32.96 -28.18 42.68
C ARG A 473 -34.25 -28.89 42.24
N ASN A 474 -35.32 -28.85 43.05
CA ASN A 474 -36.59 -29.47 42.68
C ASN A 474 -37.27 -28.79 41.52
N THR A 475 -37.16 -27.45 41.40
CA THR A 475 -37.62 -26.66 40.28
C THR A 475 -36.89 -27.05 39.01
N MET A 476 -35.58 -27.28 39.12
CA MET A 476 -34.75 -27.71 37.99
C MET A 476 -35.17 -29.10 37.49
N ILE A 477 -35.40 -30.07 38.40
CA ILE A 477 -35.88 -31.40 38.05
C ILE A 477 -37.25 -31.31 37.35
N ASN A 478 -38.17 -30.54 37.87
CA ASN A 478 -39.47 -30.35 37.26
C ASN A 478 -39.37 -29.73 35.83
N ARG A 479 -38.49 -28.75 35.64
CA ARG A 479 -38.24 -28.18 34.31
C ARG A 479 -37.66 -29.22 33.35
N ILE A 480 -36.73 -30.07 33.77
CA ILE A 480 -36.17 -31.16 32.96
C ILE A 480 -37.28 -32.14 32.55
N ASN A 481 -38.14 -32.54 33.48
CA ASN A 481 -39.26 -33.46 33.19
C ASN A 481 -40.24 -32.86 32.14
N ILE A 482 -40.52 -31.55 32.25
CA ILE A 482 -41.35 -30.86 31.24
C ILE A 482 -40.66 -30.85 29.90
N ILE A 483 -39.38 -30.49 29.86
CA ILE A 483 -38.56 -30.47 28.65
C ILE A 483 -38.51 -31.85 28.00
N ASN A 484 -38.26 -32.93 28.76
CA ASN A 484 -38.24 -34.29 28.26
C ASN A 484 -39.61 -34.67 27.66
N GLY A 485 -40.70 -34.26 28.29
CA GLY A 485 -42.06 -34.45 27.77
C GLY A 485 -42.32 -33.77 26.43
N VAL A 486 -41.85 -32.52 26.26
CA VAL A 486 -42.00 -31.78 25.01
C VAL A 486 -41.08 -32.36 23.91
N LEU A 487 -39.86 -32.71 24.25
CA LEU A 487 -38.89 -33.27 23.32
C LEU A 487 -39.25 -34.71 22.90
N GLY A 488 -39.98 -35.45 23.77
CA GLY A 488 -40.29 -36.85 23.56
C GLY A 488 -39.09 -37.80 23.73
N THR A 489 -38.07 -37.32 24.43
CA THR A 489 -36.85 -38.09 24.70
C THR A 489 -36.24 -37.67 26.06
N ASP A 490 -35.47 -38.54 26.67
CA ASP A 490 -34.74 -38.24 27.89
C ASP A 490 -33.39 -37.62 27.58
N ILE A 491 -33.24 -36.35 28.00
CA ILE A 491 -31.99 -35.58 27.76
C ILE A 491 -30.77 -36.28 28.35
N ASP A 492 -30.93 -37.00 29.49
CA ASP A 492 -29.81 -37.64 30.19
C ASP A 492 -29.28 -38.84 29.42
N THR A 493 -30.04 -39.41 28.50
CA THR A 493 -29.66 -40.58 27.68
C THR A 493 -29.14 -40.20 26.29
N MET A 494 -29.11 -38.90 25.95
CA MET A 494 -28.60 -38.43 24.65
C MET A 494 -27.12 -38.72 24.51
N ASP A 495 -26.71 -39.16 23.32
CA ASP A 495 -25.30 -39.22 22.93
C ASP A 495 -24.72 -37.81 22.68
N GLU A 496 -23.40 -37.75 22.46
CA GLU A 496 -22.70 -36.47 22.25
C GLU A 496 -23.17 -35.75 20.97
N GLU A 497 -23.47 -36.48 19.90
CA GLU A 497 -23.90 -35.94 18.62
C GLU A 497 -25.29 -35.31 18.75
N ALA A 498 -26.21 -35.93 19.43
CA ALA A 498 -27.52 -35.38 19.76
C ALA A 498 -27.39 -34.09 20.60
N VAL A 499 -26.54 -34.10 21.65
CA VAL A 499 -26.28 -32.93 22.48
C VAL A 499 -25.77 -31.74 21.63
N VAL A 500 -24.79 -31.98 20.73
CA VAL A 500 -24.27 -30.97 19.83
C VAL A 500 -25.36 -30.43 18.90
N HIS A 501 -26.20 -31.31 18.31
CA HIS A 501 -27.30 -30.90 17.44
C HIS A 501 -28.33 -30.03 18.20
N TYR A 502 -28.67 -30.39 19.42
CA TYR A 502 -29.57 -29.58 20.26
C TYR A 502 -28.95 -28.23 20.61
N LEU A 503 -27.66 -28.17 20.95
CA LEU A 503 -26.97 -26.92 21.25
C LEU A 503 -26.92 -25.98 20.03
N ILE A 504 -26.61 -26.51 18.84
CA ILE A 504 -26.66 -25.74 17.58
C ILE A 504 -28.06 -25.20 17.33
N SER A 505 -29.07 -26.08 17.48
CA SER A 505 -30.46 -25.69 17.28
C SER A 505 -30.92 -24.59 18.24
N LEU A 506 -30.48 -24.64 19.50
CA LEU A 506 -30.75 -23.61 20.51
C LEU A 506 -30.07 -22.30 20.18
N LEU A 507 -28.80 -22.34 19.68
CA LEU A 507 -28.09 -21.15 19.22
C LEU A 507 -28.81 -20.49 18.03
N ILE A 508 -29.28 -21.28 17.07
CA ILE A 508 -30.06 -20.80 15.94
C ILE A 508 -31.34 -20.11 16.43
N GLN A 509 -32.00 -20.67 17.44
CA GLN A 509 -33.24 -20.11 17.99
C GLN A 509 -33.03 -18.84 18.83
N ASP A 510 -31.89 -18.74 19.55
CA ASP A 510 -31.54 -17.55 20.35
C ASP A 510 -31.06 -16.37 19.49
N SER A 511 -30.49 -16.63 18.33
CA SER A 511 -30.24 -15.58 17.34
C SER A 511 -31.59 -15.21 16.73
N ASP A 512 -31.95 -13.93 16.57
CA ASP A 512 -33.17 -13.45 15.90
C ASP A 512 -33.30 -13.93 14.43
N VAL A 513 -32.82 -15.13 14.16
CA VAL A 513 -32.62 -15.77 12.85
C VAL A 513 -33.89 -16.37 12.31
N ILE A 514 -34.85 -16.72 13.19
CA ILE A 514 -36.13 -17.22 12.76
C ILE A 514 -37.15 -16.07 12.80
N PRO A 515 -37.73 -15.65 11.67
CA PRO A 515 -38.81 -14.66 11.68
C PRO A 515 -39.91 -15.14 12.61
N LYS A 516 -40.48 -14.20 13.38
CA LYS A 516 -41.64 -14.44 14.25
C LYS A 516 -42.82 -14.94 13.45
#